data_8d412147cff307498d4b55b6ab1db16e
#
_entry.id   8d412147cff307498d4b55b6ab1db16e
#
_cell.length_a   1.000
_cell.length_b   1.000
_cell.length_c   1.000
_cell.angle_alpha   90.00
_cell.angle_beta   90.00
_cell.angle_gamma   90.00
#
_symmetry.space_group_name_H-M   'P 1'
#
loop_
_entity.id
_entity.type
_entity.pdbx_description
1 polymer ?
#
loop_
_entity_poly.entity_id
_entity_poly.type
_entity_poly.pdbx_seq_one_letter_code
_entity_poly.pdbx_strand_id
1 'polypeptide(L)'
;MTSTSNIISWICRIVVAVILFQTLFFKFSGAEESKYIFSTLMGPELEAYGRIGSGVVELFAAILLLIPSKAWLGSVVALGTISGAIMSHLTMLGIVVKDDGGLLFALAVTVFVLSSVILFIHRGELPVLGRFLAAEA
;
A
#
# COMPACT_ATOMS: atom_id res chain seq x y z
N MET A 1 12.32 12.23 -16.64
CA MET A 1 12.26 10.77 -16.39
C MET A 1 12.68 10.04 -17.66
N THR A 2 13.57 9.07 -17.55
CA THR A 2 13.98 8.27 -18.70
C THR A 2 12.87 7.29 -19.12
N SER A 3 12.95 6.79 -20.36
CA SER A 3 12.02 5.78 -20.86
C SER A 3 12.03 4.52 -20.00
N THR A 4 13.23 4.07 -19.57
CA THR A 4 13.39 2.92 -18.69
C THR A 4 12.75 3.15 -17.32
N SER A 5 12.99 4.31 -16.70
CA SER A 5 12.37 4.66 -15.42
C SER A 5 10.85 4.70 -15.52
N ASN A 6 10.32 5.19 -16.63
CA ASN A 6 8.88 5.24 -16.85
C ASN A 6 8.26 3.83 -16.96
N ILE A 7 8.93 2.92 -17.67
CA ILE A 7 8.50 1.52 -17.79
C ILE A 7 8.52 0.84 -16.42
N ILE A 8 9.61 0.99 -15.66
CA ILE A 8 9.73 0.42 -14.31
C ILE A 8 8.64 0.96 -13.41
N SER A 9 8.42 2.28 -13.44
CA SER A 9 7.36 2.91 -12.65
C SER A 9 5.98 2.28 -12.96
N TRP A 10 5.63 2.16 -14.23
CA TRP A 10 4.33 1.60 -14.61
C TRP A 10 4.19 0.14 -14.21
N ILE A 11 5.24 -0.68 -14.36
CA ILE A 11 5.20 -2.08 -13.92
C ILE A 11 4.95 -2.14 -12.40
N CYS A 12 5.71 -1.37 -11.61
CA CYS A 12 5.52 -1.33 -10.16
C CYS A 12 4.13 -0.84 -9.77
N ARG A 13 3.63 0.20 -10.42
CA ARG A 13 2.30 0.79 -10.16
C ARG A 13 1.18 -0.20 -10.43
N ILE A 14 1.25 -0.91 -11.55
CA ILE A 14 0.25 -1.92 -11.91
C ILE A 14 0.28 -3.07 -10.92
N VAL A 15 1.46 -3.58 -10.57
CA VAL A 15 1.58 -4.68 -9.59
C VAL A 15 1.03 -4.27 -8.23
N VAL A 16 1.40 -3.10 -7.72
CA VAL A 16 0.87 -2.60 -6.44
C VAL A 16 -0.64 -2.43 -6.50
N ALA A 17 -1.16 -1.82 -7.56
CA ALA A 17 -2.61 -1.62 -7.71
C ALA A 17 -3.36 -2.96 -7.74
N VAL A 18 -2.85 -3.96 -8.45
CA VAL A 18 -3.45 -5.31 -8.49
C VAL A 18 -3.48 -5.93 -7.10
N ILE A 19 -2.36 -5.86 -6.36
CA ILE A 19 -2.31 -6.40 -4.98
C ILE A 19 -3.32 -5.68 -4.09
N LEU A 20 -3.38 -4.35 -4.14
CA LEU A 20 -4.32 -3.58 -3.33
C LEU A 20 -5.77 -3.87 -3.71
N PHE A 21 -6.11 -3.95 -4.99
CA PHE A 21 -7.48 -4.31 -5.42
C PHE A 21 -7.87 -5.71 -4.96
N GLN A 22 -6.96 -6.66 -5.00
CA GLN A 22 -7.21 -8.01 -4.48
C GLN A 22 -7.54 -7.97 -2.99
N THR A 23 -6.75 -7.26 -2.18
CA THR A 23 -7.00 -7.17 -0.74
C THR A 23 -8.30 -6.42 -0.44
N LEU A 24 -8.66 -5.44 -1.26
CA LEU A 24 -9.93 -4.71 -1.13
C LEU A 24 -11.15 -5.60 -1.28
N PHE A 25 -11.10 -6.55 -2.21
CA PHE A 25 -12.19 -7.51 -2.37
C PHE A 25 -12.47 -8.24 -1.06
N PHE A 26 -11.45 -8.72 -0.38
CA PHE A 26 -11.59 -9.41 0.91
C PHE A 26 -12.02 -8.47 2.05
N LYS A 27 -11.54 -7.24 2.06
CA LYS A 27 -11.92 -6.25 3.08
C LYS A 27 -13.37 -5.83 2.95
N PHE A 28 -13.81 -5.47 1.75
CA PHE A 28 -15.17 -4.97 1.53
C PHE A 28 -16.23 -6.07 1.56
N SER A 29 -15.87 -7.29 1.15
CA SER A 29 -16.79 -8.45 1.25
C SER A 29 -16.90 -9.00 2.67
N GLY A 30 -16.02 -8.59 3.58
CA GLY A 30 -16.02 -9.09 4.95
C GLY A 30 -15.56 -10.53 5.07
N ALA A 31 -14.52 -10.89 4.32
CA ALA A 31 -13.90 -12.21 4.42
C ALA A 31 -13.43 -12.49 5.85
N GLU A 32 -13.47 -13.75 6.27
CA GLU A 32 -13.15 -14.14 7.65
C GLU A 32 -11.74 -13.74 8.07
N GLU A 33 -10.77 -13.87 7.19
CA GLU A 33 -9.38 -13.46 7.45
C GLU A 33 -9.30 -11.96 7.73
N SER A 34 -9.98 -11.14 6.95
CA SER A 34 -10.01 -9.69 7.15
C SER A 34 -10.67 -9.31 8.47
N LYS A 35 -11.80 -9.94 8.79
CA LYS A 35 -12.49 -9.73 10.08
C LYS A 35 -11.61 -10.16 11.25
N TYR A 36 -10.92 -11.30 11.13
CA TYR A 36 -9.98 -11.77 12.16
C TYR A 36 -8.87 -10.74 12.40
N ILE A 37 -8.26 -10.23 11.34
CA ILE A 37 -7.19 -9.23 11.42
C ILE A 37 -7.66 -8.00 12.19
N PHE A 38 -8.75 -7.41 11.76
CA PHE A 38 -9.24 -6.17 12.38
C PHE A 38 -9.86 -6.38 13.76
N SER A 39 -10.46 -7.53 14.04
CA SER A 39 -10.90 -7.88 15.40
C SER A 39 -9.71 -8.03 16.34
N THR A 40 -8.62 -8.61 15.88
CA THR A 40 -7.38 -8.77 16.66
C THR A 40 -6.74 -7.43 16.94
N LEU A 41 -6.73 -6.52 15.97
CA LEU A 41 -6.08 -5.22 16.09
C LEU A 41 -6.90 -4.20 16.89
N MET A 42 -8.21 -4.20 16.72
CA MET A 42 -9.07 -3.11 17.19
C MET A 42 -10.21 -3.58 18.11
N GLY A 43 -10.38 -4.89 18.26
CA GLY A 43 -11.53 -5.47 18.95
C GLY A 43 -12.74 -5.65 18.04
N PRO A 44 -13.67 -6.57 18.43
CA PRO A 44 -14.83 -6.91 17.61
C PRO A 44 -15.76 -5.73 17.30
N GLU A 45 -15.83 -4.76 18.21
CA GLU A 45 -16.73 -3.62 18.07
C GLU A 45 -16.25 -2.61 17.01
N LEU A 46 -14.92 -2.51 16.82
CA LEU A 46 -14.31 -1.54 15.89
C LEU A 46 -13.81 -2.19 14.59
N GLU A 47 -13.91 -3.53 14.47
CA GLU A 47 -13.32 -4.23 13.32
C GLU A 47 -13.87 -3.72 11.98
N ALA A 48 -15.18 -3.54 11.85
CA ALA A 48 -15.77 -3.09 10.60
C ALA A 48 -15.29 -1.69 10.21
N TYR A 49 -15.15 -0.80 11.17
CA TYR A 49 -14.67 0.55 10.92
C TYR A 49 -13.21 0.54 10.43
N GLY A 50 -12.35 -0.23 11.09
CA GLY A 50 -10.95 -0.37 10.68
C GLY A 50 -10.80 -1.04 9.32
N ARG A 51 -11.52 -2.13 9.11
CA ARG A 51 -11.49 -2.91 7.86
C ARG A 51 -11.96 -2.06 6.67
N ILE A 52 -13.12 -1.46 6.77
CA ILE A 52 -13.68 -0.62 5.70
C ILE A 52 -12.85 0.67 5.54
N GLY A 53 -12.47 1.32 6.64
CA GLY A 53 -11.68 2.55 6.61
C GLY A 53 -10.32 2.37 5.95
N SER A 54 -9.57 1.33 6.33
CA SER A 54 -8.30 1.01 5.68
C SER A 54 -8.49 0.63 4.22
N GLY A 55 -9.57 -0.07 3.90
CA GLY A 55 -9.92 -0.41 2.52
C GLY A 55 -10.16 0.83 1.65
N VAL A 56 -10.86 1.83 2.19
CA VAL A 56 -11.08 3.09 1.47
C VAL A 56 -9.76 3.81 1.19
N VAL A 57 -8.86 3.88 2.17
CA VAL A 57 -7.53 4.49 1.98
C VAL A 57 -6.73 3.74 0.92
N GLU A 58 -6.73 2.42 0.95
CA GLU A 58 -6.05 1.60 -0.07
C GLU A 58 -6.66 1.77 -1.47
N LEU A 59 -7.97 1.93 -1.55
CA LEU A 59 -8.65 2.22 -2.82
C LEU A 59 -8.16 3.53 -3.43
N PHE A 60 -8.06 4.59 -2.62
CA PHE A 60 -7.49 5.85 -3.06
C PHE A 60 -6.04 5.69 -3.52
N ALA A 61 -5.22 4.97 -2.77
CA ALA A 61 -3.83 4.71 -3.16
C ALA A 61 -3.76 4.02 -4.52
N ALA A 62 -4.56 2.96 -4.73
CA ALA A 62 -4.58 2.21 -5.99
C ALA A 62 -5.00 3.09 -7.17
N ILE A 63 -6.04 3.90 -7.00
CA ILE A 63 -6.51 4.82 -8.04
C ILE A 63 -5.43 5.86 -8.37
N LEU A 64 -4.83 6.49 -7.35
CA LEU A 64 -3.79 7.49 -7.55
C LEU A 64 -2.57 6.92 -8.26
N LEU A 65 -2.18 5.68 -7.96
CA LEU A 65 -1.06 5.01 -8.63
C LEU A 65 -1.31 4.85 -10.13
N LEU A 66 -2.56 4.71 -10.56
CA LEU A 66 -2.91 4.55 -11.97
C LEU A 66 -3.08 5.89 -12.72
N ILE A 67 -3.12 7.00 -12.00
CA ILE A 67 -3.15 8.34 -12.60
C ILE A 67 -1.72 8.82 -12.86
N PRO A 68 -1.34 9.16 -14.10
CA PRO A 68 0.07 9.48 -14.43
C PRO A 68 0.69 10.58 -13.57
N SER A 69 -0.02 11.64 -13.29
CA SER A 69 0.49 12.79 -12.52
C SER A 69 0.41 12.61 -11.00
N LYS A 70 -0.15 11.50 -10.51
CA LYS A 70 -0.41 11.28 -9.09
C LYS A 70 0.33 10.06 -8.51
N ALA A 71 1.26 9.48 -9.25
CA ALA A 71 2.00 8.31 -8.81
C ALA A 71 2.75 8.54 -7.49
N TRP A 72 3.37 9.71 -7.32
CA TRP A 72 4.07 10.06 -6.08
C TRP A 72 3.11 10.06 -4.88
N LEU A 73 1.92 10.63 -5.04
CA LEU A 73 0.93 10.69 -3.96
C LEU A 73 0.37 9.31 -3.64
N GLY A 74 0.06 8.52 -4.68
CA GLY A 74 -0.39 7.14 -4.50
C GLY A 74 0.63 6.29 -3.78
N SER A 75 1.93 6.44 -4.09
CA SER A 75 2.99 5.69 -3.42
C SER A 75 3.17 6.12 -1.97
N VAL A 76 3.02 7.40 -1.64
CA VAL A 76 3.06 7.88 -0.25
C VAL A 76 1.91 7.28 0.55
N VAL A 77 0.69 7.31 0.02
CA VAL A 77 -0.48 6.73 0.70
C VAL A 77 -0.31 5.22 0.86
N ALA A 78 0.14 4.52 -0.18
CA ALA A 78 0.39 3.08 -0.12
C ALA A 78 1.45 2.73 0.92
N LEU A 79 2.56 3.48 0.98
CA LEU A 79 3.61 3.29 1.97
C LEU A 79 3.10 3.49 3.40
N GLY A 80 2.31 4.52 3.64
CA GLY A 80 1.72 4.78 4.95
C GLY A 80 0.83 3.63 5.41
N THR A 81 -0.07 3.20 4.55
CA THR A 81 -1.01 2.11 4.85
C THR A 81 -0.28 0.78 5.04
N ILE A 82 0.63 0.45 4.14
CA ILE A 82 1.33 -0.85 4.19
C ILE A 82 2.32 -0.93 5.35
N SER A 83 2.91 0.19 5.75
CA SER A 83 3.77 0.24 6.94
C SER A 83 2.98 -0.13 8.19
N GLY A 84 1.75 0.36 8.32
CA GLY A 84 0.84 -0.04 9.38
C GLY A 84 0.53 -1.53 9.36
N ALA A 85 0.30 -2.10 8.18
CA ALA A 85 0.06 -3.53 8.02
C ALA A 85 1.28 -4.36 8.43
N ILE A 86 2.47 -3.98 7.99
CA ILE A 86 3.72 -4.66 8.36
C ILE A 86 3.93 -4.61 9.87
N MET A 87 3.76 -3.45 10.49
CA MET A 87 3.87 -3.32 11.94
C MET A 87 2.86 -4.21 12.67
N SER A 88 1.65 -4.32 12.16
CA SER A 88 0.62 -5.20 12.71
C SER A 88 1.06 -6.67 12.67
N HIS A 89 1.66 -7.10 11.58
CA HIS A 89 2.22 -8.46 11.49
C HIS A 89 3.38 -8.69 12.49
N LEU A 90 4.25 -7.70 12.63
CA LEU A 90 5.43 -7.83 13.50
C LEU A 90 5.09 -7.74 15.00
N THR A 91 3.95 -7.20 15.36
CA THR A 91 3.57 -6.97 16.76
C THR A 91 2.43 -7.85 17.24
N MET A 92 1.33 -7.93 16.53
CA MET A 92 0.09 -8.56 17.01
C MET A 92 -0.35 -9.78 16.23
N LEU A 93 -0.17 -9.79 14.90
CA LEU A 93 -0.72 -10.84 14.04
C LEU A 93 0.24 -12.02 13.82
N GLY A 94 1.55 -11.75 13.84
CA GLY A 94 2.54 -12.72 13.38
C GLY A 94 2.65 -12.75 11.85
N ILE A 95 3.62 -13.48 11.34
CA ILE A 95 3.90 -13.59 9.90
C ILE A 95 2.85 -14.44 9.19
N VAL A 96 2.42 -15.53 9.83
CA VAL A 96 1.40 -16.44 9.29
C VAL A 96 0.04 -16.08 9.91
N VAL A 97 -0.92 -15.76 9.07
CA VAL A 97 -2.29 -15.42 9.47
C VAL A 97 -3.24 -16.45 8.89
N LYS A 98 -3.99 -17.16 9.73
CA LYS A 98 -4.97 -18.17 9.30
C LYS A 98 -4.39 -19.18 8.30
N ASP A 99 -3.23 -19.74 8.62
CA ASP A 99 -2.55 -20.76 7.80
C ASP A 99 -2.22 -20.33 6.37
N ASP A 100 -2.00 -19.02 6.14
CA ASP A 100 -1.70 -18.49 4.82
C ASP A 100 -0.23 -18.70 4.39
N GLY A 101 0.59 -19.30 5.22
CA GLY A 101 2.02 -19.51 4.95
C GLY A 101 2.84 -18.22 4.91
N GLY A 102 2.29 -17.12 5.42
CA GLY A 102 2.93 -15.79 5.36
C GLY A 102 2.63 -15.02 4.08
N LEU A 103 1.61 -15.42 3.32
CA LEU A 103 1.26 -14.77 2.05
C LEU A 103 0.91 -13.30 2.23
N LEU A 104 0.06 -12.96 3.19
CA LEU A 104 -0.32 -11.57 3.44
C LEU A 104 0.87 -10.69 3.81
N PHE A 105 1.76 -11.22 4.65
CA PHE A 105 3.00 -10.52 5.00
C PHE A 105 3.91 -10.33 3.79
N ALA A 106 4.08 -11.37 2.97
CA ALA A 106 4.87 -11.29 1.74
C ALA A 106 4.30 -10.26 0.75
N LEU A 107 2.98 -10.19 0.59
CA LEU A 107 2.33 -9.19 -0.24
C LEU A 107 2.54 -7.78 0.32
N ALA A 108 2.45 -7.62 1.64
CA ALA A 108 2.71 -6.33 2.30
C ALA A 108 4.15 -5.84 2.06
N VAL A 109 5.13 -6.71 2.20
CA VAL A 109 6.54 -6.39 1.92
C VAL A 109 6.73 -6.03 0.45
N THR A 110 6.09 -6.76 -0.46
CA THR A 110 6.13 -6.47 -1.91
C THR A 110 5.59 -5.08 -2.20
N VAL A 111 4.43 -4.73 -1.65
CA VAL A 111 3.85 -3.39 -1.81
C VAL A 111 4.78 -2.32 -1.25
N PHE A 112 5.39 -2.56 -0.09
CA PHE A 112 6.34 -1.63 0.52
C PHE A 112 7.54 -1.37 -0.38
N VAL A 113 8.19 -2.41 -0.89
CA VAL A 113 9.37 -2.30 -1.75
C VAL A 113 9.01 -1.60 -3.06
N LEU A 114 7.95 -2.04 -3.74
CA LEU A 114 7.56 -1.45 -5.03
C LEU A 114 7.08 -0.02 -4.89
N SER A 115 6.34 0.31 -3.83
CA SER A 115 5.91 1.68 -3.57
C SER A 115 7.10 2.59 -3.27
N SER A 116 8.12 2.08 -2.59
CA SER A 116 9.38 2.81 -2.36
C SER A 116 10.11 3.09 -3.67
N VAL A 117 10.14 2.13 -4.60
CA VAL A 117 10.71 2.32 -5.94
C VAL A 117 9.94 3.39 -6.70
N ILE A 118 8.61 3.33 -6.69
CA ILE A 118 7.78 4.34 -7.36
C ILE A 118 8.07 5.73 -6.79
N LEU A 119 8.08 5.85 -5.47
CA LEU A 119 8.34 7.14 -4.81
C LEU A 119 9.73 7.68 -5.17
N PHE A 120 10.73 6.82 -5.19
CA PHE A 120 12.09 7.22 -5.57
C PHE A 120 12.15 7.74 -7.02
N ILE A 121 11.48 7.05 -7.96
CA ILE A 121 11.42 7.48 -9.36
C ILE A 121 10.73 8.85 -9.49
N HIS A 122 9.65 9.05 -8.73
CA HIS A 122 8.83 10.26 -8.78
C HIS A 122 9.19 11.31 -7.72
N ARG A 123 10.34 11.18 -7.06
CA ARG A 123 10.73 12.07 -5.96
C ARG A 123 10.78 13.55 -6.33
N GLY A 124 11.09 13.85 -7.59
CA GLY A 124 11.12 15.23 -8.09
C GLY A 124 9.74 15.89 -8.15
N GLU A 125 8.67 15.12 -8.11
CA GLU A 125 7.30 15.62 -8.12
C GLU A 125 6.77 15.95 -6.72
N LEU A 126 7.50 15.55 -5.66
CA LEU A 126 7.12 15.86 -4.29
C LEU A 126 7.16 17.38 -4.03
N PRO A 127 6.10 17.98 -3.42
CA PRO A 127 6.01 19.42 -3.29
C PRO A 127 7.17 20.10 -2.56
N VAL A 128 7.71 19.44 -1.52
CA VAL A 128 8.82 19.97 -0.70
C VAL A 128 10.15 19.51 -1.26
N LEU A 129 10.33 18.20 -1.42
CA LEU A 129 11.59 17.62 -1.88
C LEU A 129 11.93 18.02 -3.31
N GLY A 130 10.92 18.14 -4.18
CA GLY A 130 11.09 18.60 -5.55
C GLY A 130 11.69 20.00 -5.64
N ARG A 131 11.33 20.90 -4.71
CA ARG A 131 11.91 22.24 -4.63
C ARG A 131 13.39 22.22 -4.28
N PHE A 132 13.78 21.37 -3.33
CA PHE A 132 15.20 21.22 -2.95
C PHE A 132 16.00 20.63 -4.10
N LEU A 133 15.52 19.58 -4.75
CA LEU A 133 16.21 18.95 -5.88
C LEU A 133 16.32 19.90 -7.08
N ALA A 134 15.31 20.74 -7.32
CA ALA A 134 15.37 21.76 -8.38
C ALA A 134 16.37 22.88 -8.06
N ALA A 135 16.56 23.21 -6.80
CA ALA A 135 17.51 24.26 -6.36
C ALA A 135 18.98 23.80 -6.48
N GLU A 136 19.23 22.51 -6.42
CA GLU A 136 20.57 21.93 -6.57
C GLU A 136 20.96 21.66 -8.04
N ALA A 137 20.01 21.69 -8.92
CA ALA A 137 20.24 21.48 -10.35
C ALA A 137 20.49 22.80 -11.09
#